data_0e23f689d7b7b1539f0568c34d3e6b95
#
_entry.id   0e23f689d7b7b1539f0568c34d3e6b95
#
_cell.length_a   1.000
_cell.length_b   1.000
_cell.length_c   1.000
_cell.angle_alpha   90.00
_cell.angle_beta   90.00
_cell.angle_gamma   90.00
#
_symmetry.space_group_name_H-M   'P 1'
#
loop_
_entity.id
_entity.type
_entity.pdbx_description
1 polymer ?
#
loop_
_entity_poly.entity_id
_entity_poly.type
_entity_poly.pdbx_seq_one_letter_code
_entity_poly.pdbx_strand_id
1 'polypeptide(L)'
;MIRGQMLQQQILDSVAALAAAVRCGDWQAAEASDRAMREHVLTLAAQVDAGAADGATTHATLTRAHDHHMQALEEARGKARELRARLSSIGVGRRASDAYRRSHLL
;
A
#
# COMPACT_ATOMS: atom_id res chain seq x y z
N MET A 1 26.80 9.70 -10.89
CA MET A 1 25.63 9.06 -10.71
C MET A 1 25.05 8.88 -9.35
N ILE A 2 25.53 9.70 -8.43
CA ILE A 2 25.03 9.72 -7.05
C ILE A 2 23.53 10.03 -7.01
N ARG A 3 23.02 10.92 -7.85
CA ARG A 3 21.61 11.33 -7.87
C ARG A 3 20.66 10.20 -8.25
N GLY A 4 20.99 9.43 -9.30
CA GLY A 4 20.16 8.30 -9.73
C GLY A 4 20.11 7.21 -8.68
N GLN A 5 21.24 6.90 -8.04
CA GLN A 5 21.32 5.92 -6.97
C GLN A 5 20.51 6.35 -5.73
N MET A 6 20.56 7.64 -5.38
CA MET A 6 19.77 8.18 -4.28
C MET A 6 18.26 8.04 -4.55
N LEU A 7 17.82 8.38 -5.75
CA LEU A 7 16.41 8.24 -6.12
C LEU A 7 15.95 6.79 -6.12
N GLN A 8 16.78 5.86 -6.63
CA GLN A 8 16.48 4.43 -6.60
C GLN A 8 16.33 3.96 -5.16
N GLN A 9 17.23 4.35 -4.27
CA GLN A 9 17.13 3.99 -2.86
C GLN A 9 15.91 4.60 -2.20
N GLN A 10 15.57 5.84 -2.52
CA GLN A 10 14.36 6.49 -2.00
C GLN A 10 13.09 5.77 -2.45
N ILE A 11 13.05 5.29 -3.69
CA ILE A 11 11.92 4.49 -4.19
C ILE A 11 11.79 3.20 -3.39
N LEU A 12 12.88 2.47 -3.20
CA LEU A 12 12.86 1.22 -2.44
C LEU A 12 12.49 1.46 -0.98
N ASP A 13 13.00 2.52 -0.37
CA ASP A 13 12.65 2.90 1.01
C ASP A 13 11.17 3.27 1.13
N SER A 14 10.62 3.97 0.16
CA SER A 14 9.20 4.33 0.14
C SER A 14 8.31 3.10 0.03
N VAL A 15 8.70 2.13 -0.78
CA VAL A 15 7.96 0.86 -0.93
C VAL A 15 8.03 0.04 0.36
N ALA A 16 9.18 0.00 1.01
CA ALA A 16 9.35 -0.67 2.30
C ALA A 16 8.49 -0.01 3.39
N ALA A 17 8.46 1.32 3.42
CA ALA A 17 7.62 2.08 4.34
C ALA A 17 6.13 1.83 4.09
N LEU A 18 5.73 1.76 2.83
CA LEU A 18 4.36 1.42 2.44
C LEU A 18 3.98 0.03 2.97
N ALA A 19 4.82 -0.97 2.75
CA ALA A 19 4.57 -2.33 3.19
C ALA A 19 4.44 -2.40 4.73
N ALA A 20 5.31 -1.72 5.46
CA ALA A 20 5.26 -1.65 6.91
C ALA A 20 3.98 -0.98 7.41
N ALA A 21 3.58 0.12 6.79
CA ALA A 21 2.35 0.84 7.13
C ALA A 21 1.10 -0.02 6.90
N VAL A 22 1.04 -0.76 5.81
CA VAL A 22 -0.06 -1.70 5.50
C VAL A 22 -0.14 -2.78 6.57
N ARG A 23 0.99 -3.36 6.98
CA ARG A 23 1.02 -4.40 8.02
C ARG A 23 0.54 -3.88 9.37
N CYS A 24 0.88 -2.64 9.69
CA CYS A 24 0.45 -2.00 10.93
C CYS A 24 -0.99 -1.47 10.89
N GLY A 25 -1.60 -1.43 9.71
CA GLY A 25 -2.91 -0.83 9.54
C GLY A 25 -2.91 0.70 9.59
N ASP A 26 -1.76 1.32 9.44
CA ASP A 26 -1.62 2.77 9.38
C ASP A 26 -1.84 3.26 7.94
N TRP A 27 -3.09 3.44 7.58
CA TRP A 27 -3.50 3.79 6.23
C TRP A 27 -3.05 5.19 5.80
N GLN A 28 -2.96 6.10 6.75
CA GLN A 28 -2.48 7.46 6.49
C GLN A 28 -1.00 7.46 6.12
N ALA A 29 -0.18 6.71 6.86
CA ALA A 29 1.24 6.52 6.55
C ALA A 29 1.42 5.76 5.22
N ALA A 30 0.57 4.76 4.95
CA ALA A 30 0.59 4.02 3.69
C ALA A 30 0.32 4.94 2.49
N GLU A 31 -0.67 5.82 2.60
CA GLU A 31 -0.99 6.80 1.56
C GLU A 31 0.16 7.77 1.31
N ALA A 32 0.77 8.27 2.37
CA ALA A 32 1.92 9.18 2.27
C ALA A 32 3.13 8.50 1.62
N SER A 33 3.41 7.25 1.96
CA SER A 33 4.51 6.48 1.38
C SER A 33 4.26 6.17 -0.10
N ASP A 34 3.03 5.84 -0.47
CA ASP A 34 2.65 5.60 -1.86
C ASP A 34 2.83 6.87 -2.71
N ARG A 35 2.42 8.02 -2.18
CA ARG A 35 2.59 9.30 -2.85
C ARG A 35 4.06 9.65 -3.05
N ALA A 36 4.88 9.47 -2.01
CA ALA A 36 6.32 9.70 -2.09
C ALA A 36 6.99 8.79 -3.13
N MET A 37 6.62 7.52 -3.16
CA MET A 37 7.12 6.56 -4.16
C MET A 37 6.80 7.02 -5.58
N ARG A 38 5.57 7.45 -5.83
CA ARG A 38 5.14 7.92 -7.17
C ARG A 38 5.91 9.15 -7.61
N GLU A 39 6.13 10.10 -6.72
CA GLU A 39 6.92 11.29 -7.00
C GLU A 39 8.36 10.95 -7.37
N HIS A 40 9.00 10.06 -6.62
CA HIS A 40 10.36 9.61 -6.90
C HIS A 40 10.46 8.86 -8.22
N VAL A 41 9.47 8.03 -8.54
CA VAL A 41 9.41 7.30 -9.83
C VAL A 41 9.33 8.28 -10.99
N LEU A 42 8.49 9.29 -10.90
CA LEU A 42 8.36 10.31 -11.96
C LEU A 42 9.66 11.10 -12.14
N THR A 43 10.33 11.46 -11.05
CA THR A 43 11.62 12.16 -11.10
C THR A 43 12.69 11.29 -11.75
N LEU A 44 12.73 10.00 -11.39
CA LEU A 44 13.72 9.07 -11.96
C LEU A 44 13.46 8.85 -13.47
N ALA A 45 12.21 8.72 -13.88
CA ALA A 45 11.84 8.59 -15.28
C ALA A 45 12.31 9.80 -16.09
N ALA A 46 12.12 11.01 -15.56
CA ALA A 46 12.59 12.24 -16.19
C ALA A 46 14.13 12.26 -16.32
N GLN A 47 14.85 11.73 -15.32
CA GLN A 47 16.31 11.64 -15.36
C GLN A 47 16.80 10.64 -16.43
N VAL A 48 16.10 9.53 -16.61
CA VAL A 48 16.42 8.58 -17.68
C VAL A 48 16.23 9.23 -19.06
N ASP A 49 15.12 9.93 -19.25
CA ASP A 49 14.83 10.64 -20.50
C ASP A 49 15.87 11.73 -20.80
N ALA A 50 16.38 12.39 -19.77
CA ALA A 50 17.43 13.39 -19.90
C ALA A 50 18.84 12.80 -20.04
N GLY A 51 18.98 11.46 -19.98
CA GLY A 51 20.28 10.80 -20.04
C GLY A 51 21.11 10.90 -18.75
N ALA A 52 20.50 11.36 -17.65
CA ALA A 52 21.18 11.55 -16.37
C ALA A 52 21.18 10.30 -15.51
N ALA A 53 20.44 9.25 -15.86
CA ALA A 53 20.38 7.99 -15.15
C ALA A 53 20.46 6.81 -16.13
N ASP A 54 21.03 5.69 -15.67
CA ASP A 54 21.16 4.47 -16.47
C ASP A 54 19.81 3.77 -16.60
N GLY A 55 19.37 3.54 -17.85
CA GLY A 55 18.09 2.92 -18.13
C GLY A 55 17.96 1.49 -17.66
N ALA A 56 19.03 0.68 -17.78
CA ALA A 56 19.00 -0.73 -17.38
C ALA A 56 18.87 -0.88 -15.85
N THR A 57 19.66 -0.12 -15.09
CA THR A 57 19.60 -0.13 -13.62
C THR A 57 18.28 0.43 -13.12
N THR A 58 17.78 1.47 -13.77
CA THR A 58 16.47 2.07 -13.46
C THR A 58 15.36 1.06 -13.68
N HIS A 59 15.37 0.35 -14.81
CA HIS A 59 14.37 -0.68 -15.12
C HIS A 59 14.35 -1.76 -14.04
N ALA A 60 15.52 -2.25 -13.61
CA ALA A 60 15.63 -3.26 -12.56
C ALA A 60 15.05 -2.75 -11.23
N THR A 61 15.36 -1.52 -10.86
CA THR A 61 14.82 -0.90 -9.63
C THR A 61 13.31 -0.73 -9.70
N LEU A 62 12.78 -0.24 -10.83
CA LEU A 62 11.35 -0.04 -11.00
C LEU A 62 10.58 -1.36 -11.00
N THR A 63 11.12 -2.40 -11.62
CA THR A 63 10.53 -3.75 -11.59
C THR A 63 10.45 -4.27 -10.16
N ARG A 64 11.52 -4.12 -9.40
CA ARG A 64 11.58 -4.54 -8.00
C ARG A 64 10.60 -3.76 -7.14
N ALA A 65 10.53 -2.45 -7.33
CA ALA A 65 9.57 -1.59 -6.62
C ALA A 65 8.12 -1.96 -6.97
N HIS A 66 7.85 -2.23 -8.25
CA HIS A 66 6.55 -2.67 -8.71
C HIS A 66 6.10 -3.96 -8.04
N ASP A 67 6.98 -4.96 -7.98
CA ASP A 67 6.67 -6.25 -7.35
C ASP A 67 6.34 -6.07 -5.86
N HIS A 68 7.12 -5.29 -5.14
CA HIS A 68 6.86 -5.00 -3.74
C HIS A 68 5.57 -4.20 -3.54
N HIS A 69 5.30 -3.25 -4.43
CA HIS A 69 4.06 -2.46 -4.40
C HIS A 69 2.83 -3.36 -4.62
N MET A 70 2.90 -4.28 -5.56
CA MET A 70 1.82 -5.25 -5.82
C MET A 70 1.58 -6.16 -4.63
N GLN A 71 2.64 -6.61 -3.94
CA GLN A 71 2.51 -7.38 -2.72
C GLN A 71 1.82 -6.57 -1.61
N ALA A 72 2.20 -5.31 -1.43
CA ALA A 72 1.57 -4.43 -0.44
C ALA A 72 0.09 -4.20 -0.75
N LEU A 73 -0.27 -4.02 -2.02
CA LEU A 73 -1.66 -3.90 -2.45
C LEU A 73 -2.45 -5.17 -2.14
N GLU A 74 -1.89 -6.33 -2.38
CA GLU A 74 -2.56 -7.60 -2.08
C GLU A 74 -2.77 -7.79 -0.58
N GLU A 75 -1.80 -7.43 0.24
CA GLU A 75 -1.94 -7.43 1.69
C GLU A 75 -3.05 -6.45 2.14
N ALA A 76 -3.09 -5.26 1.56
CA ALA A 76 -4.12 -4.26 1.87
C ALA A 76 -5.52 -4.75 1.50
N ARG A 77 -5.66 -5.39 0.33
CA ARG A 77 -6.94 -5.99 -0.10
C ARG A 77 -7.38 -7.12 0.82
N GLY A 78 -6.43 -7.95 1.27
CA GLY A 78 -6.70 -9.02 2.23
C GLY A 78 -7.21 -8.48 3.55
N LYS A 79 -6.58 -7.43 4.08
CA LYS A 79 -7.02 -6.77 5.31
C LYS A 79 -8.39 -6.12 5.16
N ALA A 80 -8.66 -5.51 4.01
CA ALA A 80 -9.96 -4.91 3.73
C ALA A 80 -11.08 -5.96 3.68
N ARG A 81 -10.81 -7.12 3.06
CA ARG A 81 -11.75 -8.24 3.03
C ARG A 81 -12.01 -8.77 4.45
N GLU A 82 -10.96 -8.93 5.24
CA GLU A 82 -11.07 -9.39 6.63
C GLU A 82 -11.89 -8.42 7.47
N LEU A 83 -11.66 -7.13 7.33
CA LEU A 83 -12.41 -6.10 8.05
C LEU A 83 -13.89 -6.12 7.66
N ARG A 84 -14.18 -6.23 6.37
CA ARG A 84 -15.56 -6.32 5.87
C ARG A 84 -16.27 -7.57 6.43
N ALA A 85 -15.57 -8.69 6.48
CA ALA A 85 -16.11 -9.93 7.06
C ALA A 85 -16.45 -9.75 8.54
N ARG A 86 -15.55 -9.11 9.31
CA ARG A 86 -15.80 -8.82 10.73
C ARG A 86 -16.98 -7.87 10.93
N LEU A 87 -17.07 -6.82 10.12
CA LEU A 87 -18.20 -5.88 10.20
C LEU A 87 -19.52 -6.54 9.83
N SER A 88 -19.52 -7.39 8.81
CA SER A 88 -20.70 -8.18 8.43
C SER A 88 -21.13 -9.10 9.56
N SER A 89 -20.18 -9.80 10.21
CA SER A 89 -20.45 -10.67 11.36
C SER A 89 -21.05 -9.90 12.53
N ILE A 90 -20.53 -8.71 12.85
CA ILE A 90 -21.07 -7.83 13.88
C ILE A 90 -22.50 -7.41 13.53
N GLY A 91 -22.75 -7.03 12.29
CA GLY A 91 -24.08 -6.65 11.82
C GLY A 91 -25.11 -7.78 11.94
N VAL A 92 -24.72 -8.99 11.59
CA VAL A 92 -25.56 -10.19 11.77
C VAL A 92 -25.82 -10.43 13.25
N GLY A 93 -24.81 -10.35 14.10
CA GLY A 93 -24.95 -10.51 15.55
C GLY A 93 -25.89 -9.48 16.16
N ARG A 94 -25.82 -8.22 15.75
CA ARG A 94 -26.74 -7.17 16.19
C ARG A 94 -28.18 -7.45 15.78
N ARG A 95 -28.41 -7.84 14.55
CA ARG A 95 -29.76 -8.16 14.05
C ARG A 95 -30.36 -9.34 14.82
N ALA A 96 -29.57 -10.37 15.07
CA ALA A 96 -30.01 -11.52 15.84
C ALA A 96 -30.34 -11.14 17.28
N SER A 97 -29.50 -10.31 17.92
CA SER A 97 -29.72 -9.82 19.28
C SER A 97 -30.97 -8.96 19.38
N ASP A 98 -31.20 -8.07 18.41
CA ASP A 98 -32.39 -7.21 18.37
C ASP A 98 -33.67 -8.04 18.15
N ALA A 99 -33.62 -9.04 17.29
CA ALA A 99 -34.74 -9.96 17.08
C ALA A 99 -35.09 -10.74 18.34
N TYR A 100 -34.07 -11.22 19.07
CA TYR A 100 -34.25 -11.90 20.33
C TYR A 100 -34.89 -11.00 21.39
N ARG A 101 -34.42 -9.76 21.53
CA ARG A 101 -35.01 -8.79 22.46
C ARG A 101 -36.45 -8.50 22.14
N ARG A 102 -36.79 -8.29 20.87
CA ARG A 102 -38.16 -8.04 20.42
C ARG A 102 -39.07 -9.22 20.74
N SER A 103 -38.58 -10.41 20.56
CA SER A 103 -39.30 -11.64 20.87
C SER A 103 -39.58 -11.80 22.37
N HIS A 104 -38.67 -11.35 23.23
CA HIS A 104 -38.79 -11.45 24.70
C HIS A 104 -39.64 -10.33 25.31
N LEU A 105 -39.79 -9.21 24.64
CA LEU A 105 -40.61 -8.09 25.10
C LEU A 105 -42.10 -8.24 24.79
N LEU A 106 -42.41 -9.20 23.95
CA LEU A 106 -43.77 -9.54 23.59
C LEU A 106 -44.31 -10.66 24.48
#